data_97525dc1225f8310cfce52dffbdfc763
#
_entry.id   97525dc1225f8310cfce52dffbdfc763
#
_cell.length_a   1.000
_cell.length_b   1.000
_cell.length_c   1.000
_cell.angle_alpha   90.00
_cell.angle_beta   90.00
_cell.angle_gamma   90.00
#
_symmetry.space_group_name_H-M   'P 1'
#
loop_
_entity.id
_entity.type
_entity.pdbx_description
1 polymer ?
#
loop_
_entity_poly.entity_id
_entity_poly.type
_entity_poly.pdbx_seq_one_letter_code
_entity_poly.pdbx_strand_id
1 'polypeptide(L)'
;MCIRDSTKDSCGPCGLVKRYFNALKDDRTKLIEEVQLEDFSDEPIPEENIALAKKYGVTATPVLIIIDENEELLETYSSGMPITQNIRKLWEKYDV
;
A
#
# COMPACT_ATOMS: atom_id res chain seq x y z
N MET A 1 -0.37 -13.89 4.24
CA MET A 1 -0.46 -12.86 3.19
C MET A 1 -0.35 -11.48 3.81
N CYS A 2 0.43 -10.61 3.22
CA CYS A 2 0.58 -9.22 3.67
C CYS A 2 0.20 -8.28 2.54
N ILE A 3 -0.50 -7.20 2.89
CA ILE A 3 -0.88 -6.14 1.95
C ILE A 3 -0.14 -4.88 2.40
N ARG A 4 0.65 -4.28 1.52
CA ARG A 4 1.42 -3.07 1.82
C ARG A 4 1.13 -1.99 0.80
N ASP A 5 0.83 -0.80 1.29
CA ASP A 5 0.53 0.38 0.48
C ASP A 5 1.66 1.39 0.60
N SER A 6 2.43 1.56 -0.47
CA SER A 6 3.54 2.51 -0.51
C SER A 6 3.03 3.91 -0.82
N THR A 7 3.36 4.87 0.05
CA THR A 7 2.84 6.23 -0.02
C THR A 7 3.93 7.29 0.13
N LYS A 8 3.64 8.51 -0.30
CA LYS A 8 4.48 9.70 -0.09
C LYS A 8 3.60 10.89 0.27
N ASP A 9 4.11 11.82 1.05
CA ASP A 9 3.37 13.03 1.42
C ASP A 9 3.11 13.95 0.22
N SER A 10 4.01 13.97 -0.75
CA SER A 10 3.84 14.76 -1.97
C SER A 10 2.89 14.13 -3.00
N CYS A 11 2.34 12.96 -2.71
CA CYS A 11 1.52 12.19 -3.62
C CYS A 11 0.04 12.51 -3.43
N GLY A 12 -0.59 13.20 -4.37
CA GLY A 12 -2.02 13.49 -4.33
C GLY A 12 -2.91 12.25 -4.33
N PRO A 13 -2.72 11.31 -5.28
CA PRO A 13 -3.49 10.07 -5.31
C PRO A 13 -3.37 9.21 -4.05
N CYS A 14 -2.24 9.27 -3.34
CA CYS A 14 -2.06 8.56 -2.07
C CYS A 14 -3.08 9.02 -1.03
N GLY A 15 -3.32 10.32 -0.96
CA GLY A 15 -4.33 10.88 -0.05
C GLY A 15 -5.75 10.42 -0.38
N LEU A 16 -6.06 10.31 -1.67
CA LEU A 16 -7.36 9.80 -2.12
C LEU A 16 -7.55 8.33 -1.74
N VAL A 17 -6.52 7.51 -1.88
CA VAL A 17 -6.55 6.10 -1.47
C VAL A 17 -6.80 5.98 0.03
N LYS A 18 -6.11 6.77 0.85
CA LYS A 18 -6.32 6.78 2.30
C LYS A 18 -7.75 7.16 2.67
N ARG A 19 -8.30 8.19 2.03
CA ARG A 19 -9.69 8.61 2.26
C ARG A 19 -10.67 7.52 1.87
N TYR A 20 -10.40 6.84 0.77
CA TYR A 20 -11.23 5.73 0.32
C TYR A 20 -11.26 4.60 1.35
N PHE A 21 -10.09 4.18 1.84
CA PHE A 21 -10.00 3.14 2.86
C PHE A 21 -10.74 3.54 4.15
N ASN A 22 -10.59 4.79 4.58
CA ASN A 22 -11.28 5.28 5.76
C ASN A 22 -12.80 5.33 5.56
N ALA A 23 -13.26 5.66 4.36
CA ALA A 23 -14.67 5.75 4.04
C ALA A 23 -15.36 4.38 3.97
N LEU A 24 -14.61 3.31 3.67
CA LEU A 24 -15.15 1.96 3.62
C LEU A 24 -15.65 1.46 4.97
N LYS A 25 -15.04 1.94 6.07
CA LYS A 25 -15.34 1.50 7.44
C LYS A 25 -15.31 -0.02 7.59
N ASP A 26 -14.40 -0.65 6.86
CA ASP A 26 -14.23 -2.10 6.84
C ASP A 26 -13.00 -2.46 7.67
N ASP A 27 -13.14 -3.38 8.62
CA ASP A 27 -12.04 -3.79 9.48
C ASP A 27 -10.86 -4.38 8.71
N ARG A 28 -11.11 -4.87 7.50
CA ARG A 28 -10.06 -5.41 6.63
C ARG A 28 -9.06 -4.35 6.18
N THR A 29 -9.39 -3.07 6.28
CA THR A 29 -8.42 -2.00 6.01
C THR A 29 -7.24 -2.03 6.97
N LYS A 30 -7.42 -2.60 8.16
CA LYS A 30 -6.35 -2.75 9.15
C LYS A 30 -5.29 -3.76 8.71
N LEU A 31 -5.61 -4.61 7.74
CA LEU A 31 -4.66 -5.56 7.15
C LEU A 31 -3.68 -4.88 6.20
N ILE A 32 -3.97 -3.66 5.80
CA ILE A 32 -3.12 -2.89 4.89
C ILE A 32 -2.11 -2.11 5.72
N GLU A 33 -0.82 -2.45 5.56
CA GLU A 33 0.26 -1.71 6.19
C GLU A 33 0.69 -0.57 5.27
N GLU A 34 0.73 0.64 5.81
CA GLU A 34 1.23 1.81 5.09
C GLU A 34 2.75 1.84 5.14
N VAL A 35 3.38 1.91 3.96
CA VAL A 35 4.83 2.04 3.82
C VAL A 35 5.13 3.47 3.38
N GLN A 36 5.40 4.35 4.34
CA GLN A 36 5.70 5.75 4.08
C GLN A 36 7.09 5.88 3.46
N LEU A 37 7.19 6.46 2.27
CA LEU A 37 8.45 6.67 1.57
C LEU A 37 8.92 8.14 1.58
N GLU A 38 8.05 9.06 2.00
CA GLU A 38 8.36 10.48 2.15
C GLU A 38 7.50 11.05 3.26
N ASP A 39 8.11 11.79 4.17
CA ASP A 39 7.44 12.43 5.28
C ASP A 39 7.88 13.89 5.36
N PHE A 40 6.93 14.82 5.29
CA PHE A 40 7.21 16.25 5.40
C PHE A 40 7.50 16.71 6.82
N SER A 41 7.25 15.86 7.82
CA SER A 41 7.73 16.11 9.17
C SER A 41 9.26 15.95 9.21
N ASP A 42 9.91 16.44 10.28
CA ASP A 42 11.35 16.32 10.41
C ASP A 42 11.83 14.91 10.79
N GLU A 43 10.91 13.93 10.82
CA GLU A 43 11.25 12.57 11.17
C GLU A 43 11.81 11.81 9.96
N PRO A 44 12.91 11.05 10.13
CA PRO A 44 13.48 10.27 9.03
C PRO A 44 12.58 9.09 8.65
N ILE A 45 12.56 8.78 7.36
CA ILE A 45 11.86 7.59 6.86
C ILE A 45 12.60 6.34 7.36
N PRO A 46 11.90 5.34 7.91
CA PRO A 46 12.53 4.08 8.32
C PRO A 46 13.26 3.41 7.14
N GLU A 47 14.48 2.95 7.39
CA GLU A 47 15.28 2.30 6.36
C GLU A 47 14.59 1.05 5.81
N GLU A 48 13.84 0.34 6.63
CA GLU A 48 13.07 -0.83 6.22
C GLU A 48 12.02 -0.51 5.15
N ASN A 49 11.44 0.69 5.17
CA ASN A 49 10.49 1.13 4.16
C ASN A 49 11.17 1.30 2.80
N ILE A 50 12.34 1.92 2.81
CA ILE A 50 13.14 2.15 1.60
C ILE A 50 13.64 0.81 1.05
N ALA A 51 14.10 -0.08 1.91
CA ALA A 51 14.56 -1.41 1.52
C ALA A 51 13.43 -2.23 0.89
N LEU A 52 12.23 -2.16 1.46
CA LEU A 52 11.05 -2.85 0.93
C LEU A 52 10.69 -2.32 -0.47
N ALA A 53 10.70 -1.01 -0.64
CA ALA A 53 10.42 -0.41 -1.95
C ALA A 53 11.42 -0.87 -3.01
N LYS A 54 12.68 -0.94 -2.67
CA LYS A 54 13.73 -1.44 -3.58
C LYS A 54 13.55 -2.93 -3.89
N LYS A 55 13.22 -3.73 -2.88
CA LYS A 55 13.04 -5.17 -3.04
C LYS A 55 11.92 -5.51 -4.03
N TYR A 56 10.82 -4.77 -3.98
CA TYR A 56 9.66 -5.03 -4.82
C TYR A 56 9.54 -4.09 -6.03
N GLY A 57 10.57 -3.32 -6.32
CA GLY A 57 10.63 -2.46 -7.50
C GLY A 57 9.63 -1.31 -7.50
N VAL A 58 9.30 -0.80 -6.33
CA VAL A 58 8.38 0.34 -6.19
C VAL A 58 9.09 1.62 -6.60
N THR A 59 8.69 2.20 -7.73
CA THR A 59 9.30 3.42 -8.29
C THR A 59 8.34 4.61 -8.31
N ALA A 60 7.08 4.39 -8.00
CA ALA A 60 6.03 5.42 -8.00
C ALA A 60 5.10 5.19 -6.82
N THR A 61 4.19 6.13 -6.56
CA THR A 61 3.17 6.03 -5.52
C THR A 61 1.83 6.52 -6.05
N PRO A 62 0.71 6.03 -5.53
CA PRO A 62 0.62 4.90 -4.62
C PRO A 62 0.84 3.57 -5.34
N VAL A 63 1.43 2.61 -4.66
CA VAL A 63 1.56 1.24 -5.14
C VAL A 63 1.15 0.30 -4.03
N LEU A 64 0.18 -0.57 -4.32
CA LEU A 64 -0.26 -1.61 -3.41
C LEU A 64 0.38 -2.93 -3.84
N ILE A 65 1.06 -3.60 -2.93
CA ILE A 65 1.65 -4.90 -3.18
C ILE A 65 1.04 -5.95 -2.25
N ILE A 66 0.93 -7.16 -2.76
CA ILE A 66 0.47 -8.31 -1.99
C ILE A 66 1.57 -9.35 -2.02
N ILE A 67 2.03 -9.74 -0.86
CA ILE A 67 3.12 -10.68 -0.69
C ILE A 67 2.67 -11.88 0.15
N ASP A 68 3.26 -13.04 -0.13
CA ASP A 68 2.94 -14.27 0.60
C ASP A 68 3.80 -14.43 1.86
N GLU A 69 3.66 -15.57 2.53
CA GLU A 69 4.38 -15.89 3.76
C GLU A 69 5.89 -16.00 3.54
N ASN A 70 6.31 -16.25 2.31
CA ASN A 70 7.72 -16.35 1.92
C ASN A 70 8.27 -15.04 1.37
N GLU A 71 7.51 -13.94 1.53
CA GLU A 71 7.86 -12.61 1.02
C GLU A 71 7.94 -12.54 -0.51
N GLU A 72 7.27 -13.45 -1.21
CA GLU A 72 7.19 -13.41 -2.67
C GLU A 72 6.02 -12.53 -3.11
N LEU A 73 6.27 -11.73 -4.15
CA LEU A 73 5.27 -10.83 -4.69
C LEU A 73 4.19 -11.60 -5.45
N LEU A 74 2.95 -11.46 -5.00
CA LEU A 74 1.79 -12.10 -5.64
C LEU A 74 1.11 -11.17 -6.64
N GLU A 75 0.86 -9.91 -6.25
CA GLU A 75 0.20 -8.93 -7.10
C GLU A 75 0.70 -7.53 -6.80
N THR A 76 0.65 -6.65 -7.82
CA THR A 76 1.01 -5.24 -7.72
C THR A 76 -0.08 -4.41 -8.40
N TYR A 77 -0.52 -3.36 -7.71
CA TYR A 77 -1.47 -2.38 -8.26
C TYR A 77 -0.85 -1.00 -8.17
N SER A 78 -0.64 -0.37 -9.31
CA SER A 78 -0.05 0.98 -9.41
C SER A 78 -1.13 2.02 -9.65
N SER A 79 -1.01 3.17 -9.02
CA SER A 79 -1.92 4.31 -9.04
C SER A 79 -3.21 4.11 -8.23
N GLY A 80 -3.92 5.22 -7.97
CA GLY A 80 -5.06 5.20 -7.05
C GLY A 80 -6.25 4.38 -7.54
N MET A 81 -6.62 4.51 -8.81
CA MET A 81 -7.81 3.84 -9.33
C MET A 81 -7.72 2.32 -9.30
N PRO A 82 -6.64 1.68 -9.80
CA PRO A 82 -6.53 0.22 -9.69
C PRO A 82 -6.59 -0.28 -8.25
N ILE A 83 -6.01 0.45 -7.31
CA ILE A 83 -6.05 0.08 -5.89
C ILE A 83 -7.48 0.12 -5.36
N THR A 84 -8.17 1.24 -5.53
CA THR A 84 -9.52 1.42 -4.98
C THR A 84 -10.54 0.52 -5.66
N GLN A 85 -10.39 0.27 -6.96
CA GLN A 85 -11.31 -0.59 -7.71
C GLN A 85 -11.15 -2.07 -7.37
N ASN A 86 -9.98 -2.50 -6.93
CA ASN A 86 -9.68 -3.91 -6.74
C ASN A 86 -9.57 -4.37 -5.29
N ILE A 87 -9.50 -3.45 -4.32
CA ILE A 87 -9.24 -3.82 -2.93
C ILE A 87 -10.26 -4.81 -2.36
N ARG A 88 -11.54 -4.63 -2.64
CA ARG A 88 -12.57 -5.56 -2.17
C ARG A 88 -12.45 -6.92 -2.83
N LYS A 89 -12.15 -6.94 -4.13
CA LYS A 89 -11.94 -8.18 -4.88
C LYS A 89 -10.72 -8.94 -4.37
N LEU A 90 -9.68 -8.23 -3.97
CA LEU A 90 -8.49 -8.82 -3.38
C LEU A 90 -8.81 -9.50 -2.06
N TRP A 91 -9.57 -8.84 -1.20
CA TRP A 91 -9.97 -9.42 0.07
C TRP A 91 -10.78 -10.70 -0.13
N GLU A 92 -11.70 -10.69 -1.07
CA GLU A 92 -12.49 -11.89 -1.41
C GLU A 92 -11.61 -13.00 -1.98
N LYS A 93 -10.70 -12.66 -2.89
CA LYS A 93 -9.80 -13.61 -3.54
C LYS A 93 -8.91 -14.34 -2.54
N TYR A 94 -8.42 -13.63 -1.53
CA TYR A 94 -7.52 -14.20 -0.51
C TYR A 94 -8.24 -14.59 0.77
N ASP A 95 -9.56 -14.55 0.76
CA ASP A 95 -10.42 -15.00 1.87
C ASP A 95 -10.08 -14.32 3.22
N VAL A 96 -9.98 -13.03 3.18
CA VAL A 96 -9.70 -12.20 4.37
C VAL A 96 -10.83 -11.24 4.71
#